data_4a15a13b3d92ada0f229d265cce84b9e
#
_entry.id   4a15a13b3d92ada0f229d265cce84b9e
#
_cell.length_a   1.000
_cell.length_b   1.000
_cell.length_c   1.000
_cell.angle_alpha   90.00
_cell.angle_beta   90.00
_cell.angle_gamma   90.00
#
_symmetry.space_group_name_H-M   'P 1'
#
loop_
_entity.id
_entity.type
_entity.pdbx_description
1 polymer ?
#
loop_
_entity_poly.entity_id
_entity_poly.type
_entity_poly.pdbx_seq_one_letter_code
_entity_poly.pdbx_strand_id
1 'polypeptide(L)'
;MRHKYYKWEVLALLWVAFFLNQADRQVFNTVLPLIQESMKLTSAEVGLIATIFNLVLALLVPISGYLGDRFSKKALIVSSIIIWSSATMLTGLSTGVLMFIVFRSFATGLGEAMFGPANYSTIADYHKSTRAIAMSIHQTSYYFGVIASGLIAGYIGQMWGWRSAFFIFGAVGLVHGVIMYFRLHDKKSEPAEESGDASSASHCGHAAEKINFLDAMRVLFRVPTAVILTFCFAGLIFVLTGYLTWTPTFLYEKFSMNLAEAGFHSVFYTHLAAFFGILLAGEMSDKLAVKKPSYRILLQSAGLLLAVPFIVAMGSAQSLFVVYIGLAGFGFARAFFDANTYPVLYDVVPERYRSSAAGVMLMIGFAVGSLAPLILGMLKPHLGLSAGISMLAVIWAVCSAVLFAGYKIFYMRDYQKARKADEEYAKIC
;
A
#
# COMPACT_ATOMS: atom_id res chain seq x y z
N MET A 1 -18.90 17.82 27.30
CA MET A 1 -17.48 17.36 27.42
C MET A 1 -17.21 15.99 26.80
N ARG A 2 -18.12 15.00 26.84
CA ARG A 2 -17.91 13.66 26.23
C ARG A 2 -17.60 13.68 24.72
N HIS A 3 -18.21 14.57 23.92
CA HIS A 3 -18.00 14.62 22.46
C HIS A 3 -16.58 15.06 22.03
N LYS A 4 -15.89 15.92 22.80
CA LYS A 4 -14.57 16.45 22.43
C LYS A 4 -13.46 15.38 22.52
N TYR A 5 -13.58 14.43 23.44
CA TYR A 5 -12.60 13.36 23.63
C TYR A 5 -12.92 12.11 22.78
N TYR A 6 -14.18 11.87 22.47
CA TYR A 6 -14.61 10.68 21.74
C TYR A 6 -13.97 10.58 20.34
N LYS A 7 -13.76 11.69 19.62
CA LYS A 7 -13.07 11.67 18.33
C LYS A 7 -11.66 11.09 18.40
N TRP A 8 -10.93 11.36 19.50
CA TRP A 8 -9.59 10.81 19.72
C TRP A 8 -9.63 9.34 20.11
N GLU A 9 -10.67 8.93 20.84
CA GLU A 9 -10.94 7.51 21.11
C GLU A 9 -11.21 6.74 19.81
N VAL A 10 -12.05 7.28 18.92
CA VAL A 10 -12.29 6.69 17.59
C VAL A 10 -10.98 6.59 16.81
N LEU A 11 -10.15 7.63 16.82
CA LEU A 11 -8.85 7.58 16.18
C LEU A 11 -7.93 6.50 16.75
N ALA A 12 -7.89 6.36 18.08
CA ALA A 12 -7.09 5.31 18.73
C ALA A 12 -7.58 3.90 18.39
N LEU A 13 -8.89 3.67 18.37
CA LEU A 13 -9.49 2.41 17.95
C LEU A 13 -9.15 2.08 16.50
N LEU A 14 -9.26 3.04 15.61
CA LEU A 14 -8.92 2.88 14.18
C LEU A 14 -7.41 2.73 13.96
N TRP A 15 -6.59 3.36 14.80
CA TRP A 15 -5.13 3.20 14.79
C TRP A 15 -4.74 1.76 15.12
N VAL A 16 -5.32 1.19 16.19
CA VAL A 16 -5.06 -0.22 16.57
C VAL A 16 -5.58 -1.17 15.49
N ALA A 17 -6.77 -0.91 14.92
CA ALA A 17 -7.30 -1.71 13.82
C ALA A 17 -6.38 -1.73 12.61
N PHE A 18 -5.84 -0.57 12.21
CA PHE A 18 -4.92 -0.48 11.07
C PHE A 18 -3.55 -1.08 11.38
N PHE A 19 -3.07 -0.93 12.63
CA PHE A 19 -1.89 -1.64 13.11
C PHE A 19 -2.05 -3.16 12.93
N LEU A 20 -3.16 -3.73 13.40
CA LEU A 20 -3.45 -5.16 13.28
C LEU A 20 -3.59 -5.61 11.81
N ASN A 21 -4.21 -4.79 10.97
CA ASN A 21 -4.32 -5.04 9.54
C ASN A 21 -2.94 -5.16 8.86
N GLN A 22 -2.02 -4.22 9.16
CA GLN A 22 -0.66 -4.28 8.61
C GLN A 22 0.18 -5.40 9.24
N ALA A 23 -0.03 -5.64 10.53
CA ALA A 23 0.61 -6.73 11.25
C ALA A 23 0.27 -8.09 10.64
N ASP A 24 -0.99 -8.33 10.35
CA ASP A 24 -1.48 -9.57 9.76
C ASP A 24 -0.83 -9.90 8.41
N ARG A 25 -0.62 -8.88 7.58
CA ARG A 25 0.12 -9.04 6.32
C ARG A 25 1.56 -9.49 6.55
N GLN A 26 2.23 -8.90 7.52
CA GLN A 26 3.64 -9.16 7.78
C GLN A 26 3.87 -10.49 8.51
N VAL A 27 2.91 -10.97 9.32
CA VAL A 27 3.00 -12.29 9.98
C VAL A 27 3.32 -13.38 8.98
N PHE A 28 2.54 -13.49 7.89
CA PHE A 28 2.78 -14.50 6.85
C PHE A 28 4.19 -14.42 6.27
N ASN A 29 4.64 -13.21 5.89
CA ASN A 29 5.96 -13.01 5.28
C ASN A 29 7.10 -13.40 6.24
N THR A 30 6.93 -13.14 7.54
CA THR A 30 7.95 -13.42 8.56
C THR A 30 8.06 -14.92 8.86
N VAL A 31 6.94 -15.62 9.05
CA VAL A 31 6.95 -17.04 9.39
C VAL A 31 6.98 -17.98 8.17
N LEU A 32 7.09 -17.42 6.97
CA LEU A 32 7.10 -18.15 5.70
C LEU A 32 8.14 -19.28 5.63
N PRO A 33 9.40 -19.14 6.11
CA PRO A 33 10.35 -20.25 6.12
C PRO A 33 9.85 -21.46 6.92
N LEU A 34 9.24 -21.23 8.09
CA LEU A 34 8.68 -22.29 8.92
C LEU A 34 7.48 -22.97 8.27
N ILE A 35 6.65 -22.22 7.55
CA ILE A 35 5.53 -22.76 6.76
C ILE A 35 6.06 -23.68 5.67
N GLN A 36 7.05 -23.21 4.91
CA GLN A 36 7.68 -24.01 3.84
C GLN A 36 8.24 -25.31 4.37
N GLU A 37 9.02 -25.26 5.45
CA GLU A 37 9.65 -26.44 6.03
C GLU A 37 8.63 -27.44 6.57
N SER A 38 7.67 -26.97 7.39
CA SER A 38 6.70 -27.84 8.07
C SER A 38 5.70 -28.50 7.13
N MET A 39 5.34 -27.82 6.03
CA MET A 39 4.34 -28.29 5.08
C MET A 39 4.94 -28.77 3.76
N LYS A 40 6.27 -28.73 3.63
CA LYS A 40 7.03 -29.10 2.42
C LYS A 40 6.54 -28.40 1.16
N LEU A 41 6.17 -27.10 1.30
CA LEU A 41 5.69 -26.30 0.19
C LEU A 41 6.86 -25.83 -0.68
N THR A 42 6.62 -25.82 -1.99
CA THR A 42 7.53 -25.20 -2.94
C THR A 42 7.51 -23.69 -2.80
N SER A 43 8.60 -23.03 -3.16
CA SER A 43 8.65 -21.56 -3.16
C SER A 43 7.63 -20.94 -4.12
N ALA A 44 7.29 -21.63 -5.22
CA ALA A 44 6.24 -21.21 -6.13
C ALA A 44 4.85 -21.24 -5.49
N GLU A 45 4.52 -22.29 -4.73
CA GLU A 45 3.23 -22.40 -4.01
C GLU A 45 3.07 -21.28 -2.97
N VAL A 46 4.12 -20.99 -2.22
CA VAL A 46 4.11 -19.89 -1.26
C VAL A 46 3.98 -18.53 -1.95
N GLY A 47 4.73 -18.33 -3.03
CA GLY A 47 4.59 -17.14 -3.87
C GLY A 47 3.19 -16.99 -4.45
N LEU A 48 2.54 -18.10 -4.85
CA LEU A 48 1.15 -18.12 -5.33
C LEU A 48 0.17 -17.67 -4.24
N ILE A 49 0.31 -18.16 -3.01
CA ILE A 49 -0.53 -17.72 -1.87
C ILE A 49 -0.44 -16.21 -1.68
N ALA A 50 0.77 -15.65 -1.65
CA ALA A 50 0.98 -14.20 -1.52
C ALA A 50 0.42 -13.41 -2.71
N THR A 51 0.59 -13.94 -3.93
CA THR A 51 0.07 -13.34 -5.16
C THR A 51 -1.45 -13.28 -5.16
N ILE A 52 -2.13 -14.38 -4.84
CA ILE A 52 -3.61 -14.41 -4.79
C ILE A 52 -4.13 -13.44 -3.74
N PHE A 53 -3.49 -13.34 -2.57
CA PHE A 53 -3.87 -12.36 -1.54
C PHE A 53 -3.84 -10.92 -2.08
N ASN A 54 -2.73 -10.51 -2.69
CA ASN A 54 -2.59 -9.16 -3.24
C ASN A 54 -3.54 -8.91 -4.42
N LEU A 55 -3.80 -9.92 -5.24
CA LEU A 55 -4.75 -9.83 -6.34
C LEU A 55 -6.19 -9.66 -5.86
N VAL A 56 -6.59 -10.40 -4.82
CA VAL A 56 -7.91 -10.25 -4.18
C VAL A 56 -8.08 -8.83 -3.65
N LEU A 57 -7.07 -8.29 -2.97
CA LEU A 57 -7.08 -6.90 -2.53
C LEU A 57 -7.23 -5.92 -3.71
N ALA A 58 -6.44 -6.09 -4.77
CA ALA A 58 -6.48 -5.22 -5.95
C ALA A 58 -7.87 -5.16 -6.59
N LEU A 59 -8.56 -6.30 -6.65
CA LEU A 59 -9.89 -6.42 -7.26
C LEU A 59 -11.02 -5.95 -6.35
N LEU A 60 -10.90 -6.16 -5.04
CA LEU A 60 -11.98 -5.89 -4.09
C LEU A 60 -11.96 -4.47 -3.50
N VAL A 61 -10.79 -3.81 -3.43
CA VAL A 61 -10.70 -2.43 -2.89
C VAL A 61 -11.61 -1.43 -3.62
N PRO A 62 -11.71 -1.41 -4.96
CA PRO A 62 -12.65 -0.53 -5.65
C PRO A 62 -14.12 -0.84 -5.33
N ILE A 63 -14.45 -2.13 -5.17
CA ILE A 63 -15.81 -2.58 -4.83
C ILE A 63 -16.17 -2.15 -3.41
N SER A 64 -15.22 -2.22 -2.48
CA SER A 64 -15.44 -1.84 -1.09
C SER A 64 -15.70 -0.35 -0.91
N GLY A 65 -15.15 0.51 -1.77
CA GLY A 65 -15.50 1.92 -1.82
C GLY A 65 -16.98 2.15 -2.06
N TYR A 66 -17.55 1.43 -3.04
CA TYR A 66 -18.99 1.48 -3.33
C TYR A 66 -19.86 0.94 -2.19
N LEU A 67 -19.41 -0.12 -1.50
CA LEU A 67 -20.10 -0.64 -0.31
C LEU A 67 -20.07 0.37 0.84
N GLY A 68 -18.98 1.14 0.98
CA GLY A 68 -18.82 2.18 2.00
C GLY A 68 -19.87 3.30 1.91
N ASP A 69 -20.39 3.57 0.71
CA ASP A 69 -21.42 4.58 0.50
C ASP A 69 -22.85 4.07 0.81
N ARG A 70 -23.05 2.75 0.87
CA ARG A 70 -24.37 2.14 1.09
C ARG A 70 -24.60 1.59 2.49
N PHE A 71 -23.54 1.15 3.15
CA PHE A 71 -23.63 0.51 4.46
C PHE A 71 -23.08 1.40 5.57
N SER A 72 -23.53 1.15 6.79
CA SER A 72 -22.97 1.77 7.99
C SER A 72 -21.46 1.59 8.07
N LYS A 73 -20.71 2.68 8.24
CA LYS A 73 -19.24 2.65 8.34
C LYS A 73 -18.80 1.78 9.53
N LYS A 74 -19.49 1.87 10.66
CA LYS A 74 -19.26 1.01 11.81
C LYS A 74 -19.44 -0.47 11.44
N ALA A 75 -20.55 -0.83 10.78
CA ALA A 75 -20.80 -2.21 10.39
C ALA A 75 -19.72 -2.75 9.46
N LEU A 76 -19.29 -1.96 8.47
CA LEU A 76 -18.21 -2.33 7.56
C LEU A 76 -16.87 -2.51 8.27
N ILE A 77 -16.48 -1.60 9.15
CA ILE A 77 -15.22 -1.69 9.89
C ILE A 77 -15.22 -2.90 10.81
N VAL A 78 -16.28 -3.08 11.60
CA VAL A 78 -16.36 -4.18 12.56
C VAL A 78 -16.42 -5.54 11.83
N SER A 79 -17.26 -5.67 10.81
CA SER A 79 -17.33 -6.91 10.02
C SER A 79 -16.02 -7.22 9.33
N SER A 80 -15.33 -6.23 8.78
CA SER A 80 -14.00 -6.38 8.19
C SER A 80 -13.02 -7.00 9.18
N ILE A 81 -12.89 -6.40 10.38
CA ILE A 81 -11.97 -6.87 11.43
C ILE A 81 -12.30 -8.30 11.83
N ILE A 82 -13.58 -8.62 12.05
CA ILE A 82 -14.00 -9.96 12.43
C ILE A 82 -13.69 -10.97 11.32
N ILE A 83 -13.98 -10.63 10.06
CA ILE A 83 -13.74 -11.52 8.91
C ILE A 83 -12.25 -11.82 8.76
N TRP A 84 -11.38 -10.79 8.65
CA TRP A 84 -9.96 -11.07 8.44
C TRP A 84 -9.32 -11.73 9.65
N SER A 85 -9.67 -11.34 10.89
CA SER A 85 -9.09 -11.92 12.09
C SER A 85 -9.50 -13.38 12.28
N SER A 86 -10.77 -13.72 11.97
CA SER A 86 -11.21 -15.12 11.93
C SER A 86 -10.48 -15.91 10.85
N ALA A 87 -10.32 -15.33 9.66
CA ALA A 87 -9.60 -15.96 8.56
C ALA A 87 -8.11 -16.17 8.90
N THR A 88 -7.49 -15.21 9.61
CA THR A 88 -6.13 -15.34 10.13
C THR A 88 -6.01 -16.49 11.13
N MET A 89 -6.93 -16.62 12.09
CA MET A 89 -6.96 -17.78 12.98
C MET A 89 -7.11 -19.10 12.21
N LEU A 90 -8.05 -19.15 11.26
CA LEU A 90 -8.27 -20.35 10.42
C LEU A 90 -7.06 -20.67 9.54
N THR A 91 -6.26 -19.67 9.15
CA THR A 91 -4.99 -19.88 8.45
C THR A 91 -4.03 -20.72 9.29
N GLY A 92 -4.02 -20.56 10.62
CA GLY A 92 -3.24 -21.42 11.54
C GLY A 92 -3.63 -22.89 11.52
N LEU A 93 -4.84 -23.23 11.05
CA LEU A 93 -5.32 -24.61 10.88
C LEU A 93 -4.97 -25.20 9.51
N SER A 94 -4.37 -24.44 8.61
CA SER A 94 -4.10 -24.90 7.25
C SER A 94 -3.15 -26.10 7.22
N THR A 95 -3.53 -27.10 6.39
CA THR A 95 -2.77 -28.34 6.16
C THR A 95 -2.28 -28.48 4.72
N GLY A 96 -2.63 -27.53 3.83
CA GLY A 96 -2.21 -27.54 2.42
C GLY A 96 -2.43 -26.18 1.75
N VAL A 97 -1.90 -26.05 0.54
CA VAL A 97 -1.93 -24.81 -0.28
C VAL A 97 -3.34 -24.29 -0.45
N LEU A 98 -4.31 -25.16 -0.73
CA LEU A 98 -5.70 -24.76 -0.97
C LEU A 98 -6.31 -24.08 0.26
N MET A 99 -6.08 -24.61 1.47
CA MET A 99 -6.57 -23.99 2.70
C MET A 99 -5.93 -22.61 2.93
N PHE A 100 -4.63 -22.46 2.64
CA PHE A 100 -3.97 -21.15 2.66
C PHE A 100 -4.60 -20.19 1.66
N ILE A 101 -4.87 -20.62 0.42
CA ILE A 101 -5.53 -19.76 -0.58
C ILE A 101 -6.90 -19.33 -0.09
N VAL A 102 -7.71 -20.23 0.48
CA VAL A 102 -9.05 -19.91 0.96
C VAL A 102 -9.00 -18.96 2.17
N PHE A 103 -8.24 -19.31 3.21
CA PHE A 103 -8.26 -18.55 4.45
C PHE A 103 -7.34 -17.31 4.37
N ARG A 104 -6.05 -17.51 4.03
CA ARG A 104 -5.07 -16.43 4.03
C ARG A 104 -5.23 -15.48 2.85
N SER A 105 -5.52 -16.01 1.64
CA SER A 105 -5.57 -15.13 0.48
C SER A 105 -6.96 -14.58 0.26
N PHE A 106 -7.99 -15.44 0.16
CA PHE A 106 -9.32 -14.99 -0.20
C PHE A 106 -10.08 -14.38 0.98
N ALA A 107 -10.24 -15.10 2.09
CA ALA A 107 -11.05 -14.65 3.22
C ALA A 107 -10.40 -13.44 3.96
N THR A 108 -9.08 -13.50 4.23
CA THR A 108 -8.36 -12.36 4.81
C THR A 108 -8.38 -11.16 3.85
N GLY A 109 -8.07 -11.39 2.55
CA GLY A 109 -8.08 -10.34 1.54
C GLY A 109 -9.44 -9.65 1.38
N LEU A 110 -10.54 -10.41 1.43
CA LEU A 110 -11.91 -9.86 1.42
C LEU A 110 -12.16 -8.95 2.64
N GLY A 111 -11.84 -9.43 3.83
CA GLY A 111 -11.99 -8.63 5.06
C GLY A 111 -11.16 -7.35 5.01
N GLU A 112 -9.89 -7.43 4.64
CA GLU A 112 -8.99 -6.29 4.58
C GLU A 112 -9.39 -5.25 3.51
N ALA A 113 -9.88 -5.70 2.35
CA ALA A 113 -10.32 -4.80 1.30
C ALA A 113 -11.46 -3.88 1.74
N MET A 114 -12.39 -4.37 2.56
CA MET A 114 -13.53 -3.61 3.05
C MET A 114 -13.14 -2.54 4.08
N PHE A 115 -12.03 -2.70 4.76
CA PHE A 115 -11.63 -1.83 5.87
C PHE A 115 -11.17 -0.45 5.44
N GLY A 116 -10.29 -0.36 4.44
CA GLY A 116 -9.59 0.87 4.07
C GLY A 116 -10.50 2.07 3.82
N PRO A 117 -11.42 2.03 2.86
CA PRO A 117 -12.31 3.14 2.54
C PRO A 117 -13.16 3.59 3.73
N ALA A 118 -13.74 2.64 4.48
CA ALA A 118 -14.57 2.94 5.64
C ALA A 118 -13.76 3.58 6.78
N ASN A 119 -12.54 3.10 7.00
CA ASN A 119 -11.60 3.60 8.01
C ASN A 119 -11.24 5.09 7.77
N TYR A 120 -10.73 5.42 6.58
CA TYR A 120 -10.35 6.80 6.26
C TYR A 120 -11.55 7.75 6.26
N SER A 121 -12.69 7.31 5.75
CA SER A 121 -13.93 8.06 5.76
C SER A 121 -14.41 8.36 7.19
N THR A 122 -14.33 7.38 8.10
CA THR A 122 -14.70 7.57 9.52
C THR A 122 -13.81 8.61 10.19
N ILE A 123 -12.48 8.55 10.00
CA ILE A 123 -11.56 9.56 10.53
C ILE A 123 -11.94 10.96 10.03
N ALA A 124 -12.23 11.08 8.74
CA ALA A 124 -12.62 12.34 8.13
C ALA A 124 -13.90 12.94 8.72
N ASP A 125 -14.88 12.09 9.04
CA ASP A 125 -16.15 12.55 9.64
C ASP A 125 -15.99 13.06 11.08
N TYR A 126 -15.16 12.37 11.88
CA TYR A 126 -14.95 12.76 13.29
C TYR A 126 -13.98 13.92 13.46
N HIS A 127 -13.07 14.14 12.51
CA HIS A 127 -11.98 15.13 12.60
C HIS A 127 -12.09 16.24 11.57
N LYS A 128 -13.26 16.94 11.46
CA LYS A 128 -13.47 18.04 10.49
C LYS A 128 -12.37 19.12 10.57
N SER A 129 -12.04 19.62 11.77
CA SER A 129 -11.04 20.67 12.00
C SER A 129 -9.60 20.18 12.25
N THR A 130 -9.41 18.89 12.51
CA THR A 130 -8.10 18.28 12.83
C THR A 130 -7.79 17.11 11.91
N ARG A 131 -8.34 17.11 10.68
CA ARG A 131 -8.26 15.99 9.74
C ARG A 131 -6.81 15.63 9.39
N ALA A 132 -5.98 16.60 9.06
CA ALA A 132 -4.59 16.35 8.68
C ALA A 132 -3.80 15.69 9.81
N ILE A 133 -3.92 16.23 11.04
CA ILE A 133 -3.25 15.66 12.22
C ILE A 133 -3.74 14.24 12.51
N ALA A 134 -5.06 14.00 12.45
CA ALA A 134 -5.64 12.69 12.69
C ALA A 134 -5.18 11.66 11.66
N MET A 135 -5.15 12.03 10.36
CA MET A 135 -4.65 11.17 9.29
C MET A 135 -3.15 10.87 9.44
N SER A 136 -2.35 11.85 9.85
CA SER A 136 -0.92 11.66 10.09
C SER A 136 -0.67 10.71 11.28
N ILE A 137 -1.39 10.89 12.39
CA ILE A 137 -1.32 9.97 13.53
C ILE A 137 -1.74 8.56 13.10
N HIS A 138 -2.86 8.43 12.37
CA HIS A 138 -3.33 7.14 11.87
C HIS A 138 -2.29 6.47 10.97
N GLN A 139 -1.61 7.23 10.10
CA GLN A 139 -0.59 6.69 9.20
C GLN A 139 0.63 6.12 9.96
N THR A 140 0.92 6.58 11.19
CA THR A 140 2.00 5.96 11.98
C THR A 140 1.74 4.50 12.30
N SER A 141 0.45 4.09 12.41
CA SER A 141 0.10 2.70 12.67
C SER A 141 0.55 1.72 11.59
N TYR A 142 0.64 2.18 10.32
CA TYR A 142 1.22 1.40 9.23
C TYR A 142 2.66 1.00 9.54
N TYR A 143 3.51 1.98 9.86
CA TYR A 143 4.93 1.73 10.12
C TYR A 143 5.12 0.87 11.38
N PHE A 144 4.43 1.21 12.46
CA PHE A 144 4.48 0.42 13.70
C PHE A 144 3.94 -0.99 13.48
N GLY A 145 2.85 -1.15 12.73
CA GLY A 145 2.25 -2.44 12.42
C GLY A 145 3.21 -3.37 11.68
N VAL A 146 3.83 -2.87 10.62
CA VAL A 146 4.77 -3.67 9.81
C VAL A 146 6.04 -4.02 10.60
N ILE A 147 6.63 -3.04 11.31
CA ILE A 147 7.90 -3.24 12.01
C ILE A 147 7.73 -4.13 13.25
N ALA A 148 6.77 -3.80 14.12
CA ALA A 148 6.55 -4.54 15.36
C ALA A 148 6.08 -5.97 15.10
N SER A 149 5.23 -6.17 14.09
CA SER A 149 4.74 -7.51 13.78
C SER A 149 5.83 -8.42 13.23
N GLY A 150 6.79 -7.90 12.48
CA GLY A 150 7.94 -8.67 12.02
C GLY A 150 8.71 -9.29 13.21
N LEU A 151 8.98 -8.46 14.24
CA LEU A 151 9.63 -8.91 15.47
C LEU A 151 8.76 -9.90 16.26
N ILE A 152 7.50 -9.52 16.53
CA ILE A 152 6.58 -10.29 17.37
C ILE A 152 6.23 -11.63 16.71
N ALA A 153 5.86 -11.63 15.43
CA ALA A 153 5.52 -12.86 14.71
C ALA A 153 6.72 -13.78 14.55
N GLY A 154 7.91 -13.22 14.32
CA GLY A 154 9.14 -13.99 14.27
C GLY A 154 9.45 -14.67 15.60
N TYR A 155 9.34 -13.95 16.72
CA TYR A 155 9.54 -14.50 18.06
C TYR A 155 8.52 -15.61 18.38
N ILE A 156 7.23 -15.34 18.16
CA ILE A 156 6.17 -16.33 18.39
C ILE A 156 6.38 -17.57 17.51
N GLY A 157 6.66 -17.36 16.23
CA GLY A 157 6.88 -18.43 15.27
C GLY A 157 8.07 -19.33 15.63
N GLN A 158 9.14 -18.71 16.11
CA GLN A 158 10.35 -19.45 16.54
C GLN A 158 10.13 -20.23 17.83
N MET A 159 9.42 -19.69 18.81
CA MET A 159 9.24 -20.32 20.12
C MET A 159 8.10 -21.35 20.13
N TRP A 160 7.00 -21.07 19.44
CA TRP A 160 5.77 -21.88 19.52
C TRP A 160 5.27 -22.37 18.16
N GLY A 161 6.06 -22.18 17.11
CA GLY A 161 5.72 -22.57 15.75
C GLY A 161 4.84 -21.53 15.03
N TRP A 162 4.87 -21.57 13.69
CA TRP A 162 4.19 -20.60 12.83
C TRP A 162 2.67 -20.53 13.03
N ARG A 163 2.02 -21.63 13.39
CA ARG A 163 0.58 -21.69 13.66
C ARG A 163 0.17 -20.79 14.81
N SER A 164 0.98 -20.75 15.87
CA SER A 164 0.73 -19.93 17.05
C SER A 164 0.73 -18.43 16.71
N ALA A 165 1.55 -17.98 15.77
CA ALA A 165 1.54 -16.61 15.32
C ALA A 165 0.16 -16.23 14.73
N PHE A 166 -0.40 -17.06 13.85
CA PHE A 166 -1.73 -16.82 13.28
C PHE A 166 -2.84 -16.87 14.33
N PHE A 167 -2.79 -17.80 15.28
CA PHE A 167 -3.78 -17.86 16.36
C PHE A 167 -3.74 -16.63 17.26
N ILE A 168 -2.55 -16.17 17.66
CA ILE A 168 -2.40 -15.03 18.55
C ILE A 168 -2.84 -13.74 17.84
N PHE A 169 -2.35 -13.46 16.63
CA PHE A 169 -2.74 -12.25 15.89
C PHE A 169 -4.24 -12.24 15.56
N GLY A 170 -4.79 -13.38 15.12
CA GLY A 170 -6.23 -13.51 14.88
C GLY A 170 -7.07 -13.31 16.13
N ALA A 171 -6.67 -13.91 17.27
CA ALA A 171 -7.37 -13.74 18.54
C ALA A 171 -7.35 -12.27 19.03
N VAL A 172 -6.20 -11.61 18.96
CA VAL A 172 -6.07 -10.18 19.31
C VAL A 172 -6.97 -9.32 18.41
N GLY A 173 -7.00 -9.62 17.10
CA GLY A 173 -7.89 -8.94 16.16
C GLY A 173 -9.37 -9.14 16.47
N LEU A 174 -9.79 -10.36 16.82
CA LEU A 174 -11.18 -10.64 17.23
C LEU A 174 -11.55 -9.89 18.52
N VAL A 175 -10.70 -9.89 19.53
CA VAL A 175 -10.91 -9.13 20.76
C VAL A 175 -11.07 -7.63 20.44
N HIS A 176 -10.20 -7.10 19.58
CA HIS A 176 -10.30 -5.70 19.15
C HIS A 176 -11.58 -5.43 18.36
N GLY A 177 -12.00 -6.34 17.49
CA GLY A 177 -13.27 -6.25 16.76
C GLY A 177 -14.49 -6.19 17.71
N VAL A 178 -14.49 -6.99 18.78
CA VAL A 178 -15.53 -6.95 19.83
C VAL A 178 -15.50 -5.60 20.57
N ILE A 179 -14.32 -5.10 20.94
CA ILE A 179 -14.17 -3.77 21.56
C ILE A 179 -14.75 -2.69 20.63
N MET A 180 -14.42 -2.74 19.35
CA MET A 180 -14.94 -1.78 18.38
C MET A 180 -16.44 -1.87 18.17
N TYR A 181 -17.02 -3.08 18.22
CA TYR A 181 -18.48 -3.25 18.13
C TYR A 181 -19.21 -2.45 19.22
N PHE A 182 -18.70 -2.46 20.46
CA PHE A 182 -19.33 -1.74 21.59
C PHE A 182 -18.95 -0.27 21.65
N ARG A 183 -17.75 0.11 21.22
CA ARG A 183 -17.21 1.47 21.41
C ARG A 183 -17.37 2.38 20.20
N LEU A 184 -17.34 1.84 18.97
CA LEU A 184 -17.51 2.63 17.76
C LEU A 184 -18.99 2.89 17.51
N HIS A 185 -19.35 4.13 17.23
CA HIS A 185 -20.71 4.54 16.87
C HIS A 185 -20.69 5.18 15.47
N ASP A 186 -21.75 4.95 14.70
CA ASP A 186 -21.94 5.71 13.48
C ASP A 186 -22.24 7.17 13.84
N LYS A 187 -21.55 8.07 13.19
CA LYS A 187 -21.93 9.46 13.25
C LYS A 187 -23.18 9.64 12.38
N LYS A 188 -24.33 9.93 13.02
CA LYS A 188 -25.54 10.33 12.28
C LYS A 188 -25.15 11.49 11.36
N SER A 189 -25.43 11.35 10.06
CA SER A 189 -25.31 12.47 9.13
C SER A 189 -26.20 13.59 9.65
N GLU A 190 -25.63 14.62 10.25
CA GLU A 190 -26.36 15.86 10.44
C GLU A 190 -26.74 16.34 9.04
N PRO A 191 -28.01 16.74 8.81
CA PRO A 191 -28.35 17.43 7.59
C PRO A 191 -27.32 18.53 7.39
N ALA A 192 -26.82 18.70 6.17
CA ALA A 192 -25.87 19.76 5.85
C ALA A 192 -26.47 21.09 6.30
N GLU A 193 -26.08 21.56 7.51
CA GLU A 193 -26.25 22.97 7.81
C GLU A 193 -25.42 23.73 6.78
N GLU A 194 -26.08 24.58 6.03
CA GLU A 194 -25.49 25.59 5.15
C GLU A 194 -24.57 26.50 5.98
N SER A 195 -23.41 25.98 6.39
CA SER A 195 -22.35 26.82 6.91
C SER A 195 -21.66 27.48 5.72
N GLY A 196 -21.99 28.75 5.52
CA GLY A 196 -21.49 29.63 4.46
C GLY A 196 -19.98 29.87 4.55
N ASP A 197 -19.20 28.88 4.22
CA ASP A 197 -17.76 28.98 3.89
C ASP A 197 -17.36 27.88 2.90
N ALA A 198 -18.11 27.81 1.80
CA ALA A 198 -17.72 27.08 0.60
C ALA A 198 -17.11 28.07 -0.39
N SER A 199 -15.97 28.65 -0.03
CA SER A 199 -15.15 29.33 -1.03
C SER A 199 -14.37 28.28 -1.82
N SER A 200 -14.77 28.12 -3.07
CA SER A 200 -14.07 27.59 -4.25
C SER A 200 -14.24 26.16 -4.73
N ALA A 201 -15.36 25.47 -4.45
CA ALA A 201 -15.58 24.18 -5.14
C ALA A 201 -17.05 23.87 -5.51
N SER A 202 -17.94 24.83 -5.70
CA SER A 202 -19.31 24.53 -6.14
C SER A 202 -19.91 25.70 -6.94
N HIS A 203 -19.50 25.83 -8.20
CA HIS A 203 -20.19 26.68 -9.17
C HIS A 203 -20.65 25.92 -10.42
N CYS A 204 -20.90 24.61 -10.32
CA CYS A 204 -21.68 23.91 -11.32
C CYS A 204 -22.81 23.15 -10.64
N GLY A 205 -23.97 23.74 -10.61
CA GLY A 205 -25.22 23.14 -10.12
C GLY A 205 -25.81 22.08 -11.05
N HIS A 206 -24.97 21.32 -11.74
CA HIS A 206 -25.40 20.12 -12.46
C HIS A 206 -25.01 18.91 -11.61
N ALA A 207 -25.98 18.01 -11.39
CA ALA A 207 -25.78 16.72 -10.76
C ALA A 207 -24.45 16.14 -11.23
N ALA A 208 -23.53 15.85 -10.30
CA ALA A 208 -22.21 15.28 -10.61
C ALA A 208 -22.43 14.10 -11.57
N GLU A 209 -22.15 14.32 -12.84
CA GLU A 209 -22.29 13.30 -13.88
C GLU A 209 -21.47 12.11 -13.41
N LYS A 210 -22.13 10.99 -13.13
CA LYS A 210 -21.44 9.79 -12.62
C LYS A 210 -20.44 9.36 -13.66
N ILE A 211 -19.17 9.73 -13.45
CA ILE A 211 -18.08 9.34 -14.34
C ILE A 211 -18.06 7.83 -14.40
N ASN A 212 -18.30 7.28 -15.58
CA ASN A 212 -18.25 5.84 -15.78
C ASN A 212 -16.79 5.39 -15.68
N PHE A 213 -16.56 4.25 -15.01
CA PHE A 213 -15.23 3.65 -14.87
C PHE A 213 -14.53 3.46 -16.23
N LEU A 214 -15.28 3.11 -17.27
CA LEU A 214 -14.76 2.97 -18.63
C LEU A 214 -14.24 4.30 -19.21
N ASP A 215 -14.86 5.42 -18.87
CA ASP A 215 -14.41 6.74 -19.33
C ASP A 215 -13.12 7.16 -18.63
N ALA A 216 -13.00 6.85 -17.33
CA ALA A 216 -11.75 7.05 -16.60
C ALA A 216 -10.60 6.22 -17.17
N MET A 217 -10.86 4.95 -17.50
CA MET A 217 -9.89 4.10 -18.22
C MET A 217 -9.51 4.71 -19.56
N ARG A 218 -10.50 5.12 -20.37
CA ARG A 218 -10.25 5.71 -21.68
C ARG A 218 -9.42 6.99 -21.60
N VAL A 219 -9.70 7.85 -20.60
CA VAL A 219 -8.92 9.08 -20.37
C VAL A 219 -7.50 8.73 -19.97
N LEU A 220 -7.30 7.82 -19.02
CA LEU A 220 -5.98 7.41 -18.55
C LEU A 220 -5.12 6.86 -19.71
N PHE A 221 -5.69 5.97 -20.53
CA PHE A 221 -4.96 5.38 -21.67
C PHE A 221 -4.75 6.33 -22.87
N ARG A 222 -5.49 7.44 -22.92
CA ARG A 222 -5.27 8.49 -23.95
C ARG A 222 -4.16 9.48 -23.60
N VAL A 223 -3.72 9.51 -22.35
CA VAL A 223 -2.66 10.42 -21.86
C VAL A 223 -1.35 9.64 -21.72
N PRO A 224 -0.39 9.79 -22.66
CA PRO A 224 0.86 9.01 -22.66
C PRO A 224 1.62 9.09 -21.33
N THR A 225 1.69 10.26 -20.69
CA THR A 225 2.34 10.42 -19.39
C THR A 225 1.64 9.61 -18.30
N ALA A 226 0.29 9.55 -18.29
CA ALA A 226 -0.46 8.76 -17.33
C ALA A 226 -0.27 7.24 -17.55
N VAL A 227 -0.15 6.79 -18.81
CA VAL A 227 0.19 5.39 -19.15
C VAL A 227 1.58 5.03 -18.63
N ILE A 228 2.58 5.88 -18.92
CA ILE A 228 3.95 5.70 -18.43
C ILE A 228 3.98 5.64 -16.90
N LEU A 229 3.29 6.55 -16.23
CA LEU A 229 3.21 6.57 -14.78
C LEU A 229 2.56 5.29 -14.22
N THR A 230 1.47 4.81 -14.86
CA THR A 230 0.79 3.57 -14.48
C THR A 230 1.70 2.35 -14.62
N PHE A 231 2.44 2.27 -15.73
CA PHE A 231 3.45 1.22 -15.95
C PHE A 231 4.54 1.25 -14.87
N CYS A 232 5.10 2.43 -14.58
CA CYS A 232 6.14 2.58 -13.57
C CYS A 232 5.62 2.35 -12.15
N PHE A 233 4.37 2.73 -11.86
CA PHE A 233 3.71 2.41 -10.61
C PHE A 233 3.50 0.89 -10.45
N ALA A 234 3.12 0.18 -11.52
CA ALA A 234 3.06 -1.29 -11.51
C ALA A 234 4.44 -1.92 -11.23
N GLY A 235 5.50 -1.39 -11.83
CA GLY A 235 6.88 -1.80 -11.54
C GLY A 235 7.31 -1.50 -10.10
N LEU A 236 6.89 -0.36 -9.54
CA LEU A 236 7.13 -0.03 -8.14
C LEU A 236 6.47 -1.06 -7.20
N ILE A 237 5.17 -1.33 -7.39
CA ILE A 237 4.43 -2.29 -6.58
C ILE A 237 4.99 -3.70 -6.74
N PHE A 238 5.40 -4.08 -7.97
CA PHE A 238 6.04 -5.38 -8.22
C PHE A 238 7.31 -5.56 -7.36
N VAL A 239 8.22 -4.60 -7.39
CA VAL A 239 9.44 -4.65 -6.57
C VAL A 239 9.10 -4.65 -5.08
N LEU A 240 8.15 -3.83 -4.65
CA LEU A 240 7.75 -3.72 -3.25
C LEU A 240 7.13 -5.01 -2.71
N THR A 241 6.19 -5.63 -3.43
CA THR A 241 5.54 -6.88 -3.00
C THR A 241 6.52 -8.04 -3.01
N GLY A 242 7.37 -8.13 -4.02
CA GLY A 242 8.45 -9.13 -4.07
C GLY A 242 9.42 -8.98 -2.91
N TYR A 243 9.86 -7.76 -2.63
CA TYR A 243 10.72 -7.43 -1.51
C TYR A 243 10.08 -7.79 -0.16
N LEU A 244 8.87 -7.30 0.11
CA LEU A 244 8.20 -7.52 1.40
C LEU A 244 7.95 -9.01 1.68
N THR A 245 7.66 -9.79 0.64
CA THR A 245 7.39 -11.23 0.80
C THR A 245 8.66 -12.03 1.08
N TRP A 246 9.74 -11.76 0.34
CA TRP A 246 10.90 -12.65 0.34
C TRP A 246 12.10 -12.17 1.18
N THR A 247 12.16 -10.90 1.59
CA THR A 247 13.31 -10.40 2.35
C THR A 247 13.45 -11.02 3.74
N PRO A 248 12.38 -11.29 4.53
CA PRO A 248 12.53 -12.02 5.78
C PRO A 248 13.16 -13.42 5.56
N THR A 249 12.66 -14.16 4.57
CA THR A 249 13.23 -15.46 4.19
C THR A 249 14.67 -15.36 3.72
N PHE A 250 15.00 -14.35 2.92
CA PHE A 250 16.36 -14.08 2.44
C PHE A 250 17.33 -13.86 3.59
N LEU A 251 16.96 -13.05 4.59
CA LEU A 251 17.80 -12.79 5.77
C LEU A 251 17.95 -14.05 6.64
N TYR A 252 16.86 -14.79 6.83
CA TYR A 252 16.86 -16.04 7.59
C TYR A 252 17.77 -17.09 6.95
N GLU A 253 17.62 -17.36 5.64
CA GLU A 253 18.36 -18.42 4.94
C GLU A 253 19.82 -18.05 4.67
N LYS A 254 20.11 -16.84 4.22
CA LYS A 254 21.45 -16.44 3.79
C LYS A 254 22.38 -16.10 4.94
N PHE A 255 21.84 -15.43 5.97
CA PHE A 255 22.63 -14.92 7.09
C PHE A 255 22.39 -15.70 8.39
N SER A 256 21.60 -16.77 8.35
CA SER A 256 21.27 -17.60 9.52
C SER A 256 20.74 -16.78 10.70
N MET A 257 20.01 -15.68 10.40
CA MET A 257 19.40 -14.86 11.41
C MET A 257 18.26 -15.62 12.08
N ASN A 258 18.00 -15.34 13.36
CA ASN A 258 16.76 -15.83 13.95
C ASN A 258 15.53 -15.15 13.28
N LEU A 259 14.38 -15.78 13.40
CA LEU A 259 13.18 -15.37 12.66
C LEU A 259 12.68 -13.98 13.08
N ALA A 260 12.83 -13.64 14.38
CA ALA A 260 12.46 -12.34 14.92
C ALA A 260 13.34 -11.20 14.36
N GLU A 261 14.66 -11.43 14.33
CA GLU A 261 15.61 -10.48 13.73
C GLU A 261 15.37 -10.35 12.23
N ALA A 262 15.23 -11.46 11.51
CA ALA A 262 14.95 -11.44 10.07
C ALA A 262 13.68 -10.67 9.76
N GLY A 263 12.60 -10.90 10.51
CA GLY A 263 11.33 -10.18 10.37
C GLY A 263 11.47 -8.68 10.65
N PHE A 264 12.18 -8.29 11.71
CA PHE A 264 12.41 -6.89 12.07
C PHE A 264 13.30 -6.17 11.06
N HIS A 265 14.49 -6.70 10.81
CA HIS A 265 15.49 -6.04 9.96
C HIS A 265 15.05 -5.95 8.50
N SER A 266 14.22 -6.89 8.02
CA SER A 266 13.69 -6.87 6.65
C SER A 266 12.89 -5.61 6.32
N VAL A 267 12.28 -4.97 7.30
CA VAL A 267 11.38 -3.83 7.09
C VAL A 267 11.82 -2.55 7.79
N PHE A 268 12.56 -2.65 8.90
CA PHE A 268 12.91 -1.50 9.74
C PHE A 268 13.68 -0.42 8.98
N TYR A 269 14.80 -0.77 8.38
CA TYR A 269 15.67 0.20 7.69
C TYR A 269 14.98 0.86 6.50
N THR A 270 14.22 0.07 5.75
CA THR A 270 13.49 0.56 4.58
C THR A 270 12.42 1.58 4.98
N HIS A 271 11.62 1.26 6.00
CA HIS A 271 10.53 2.15 6.40
C HIS A 271 11.02 3.39 7.14
N LEU A 272 12.05 3.25 7.98
CA LEU A 272 12.67 4.39 8.66
C LEU A 272 13.29 5.37 7.65
N ALA A 273 14.04 4.86 6.68
CA ALA A 273 14.64 5.69 5.65
C ALA A 273 13.60 6.32 4.71
N ALA A 274 12.55 5.57 4.37
CA ALA A 274 11.44 6.07 3.56
C ALA A 274 10.69 7.23 4.25
N PHE A 275 10.55 7.18 5.58
CA PHE A 275 9.93 8.28 6.35
C PHE A 275 10.68 9.61 6.15
N PHE A 276 12.00 9.61 6.28
CA PHE A 276 12.81 10.81 6.01
C PHE A 276 12.83 11.18 4.53
N GLY A 277 12.90 10.16 3.68
CA GLY A 277 12.90 10.33 2.22
C GLY A 277 11.65 11.02 1.70
N ILE A 278 10.45 10.68 2.21
CA ILE A 278 9.19 11.24 1.71
C ILE A 278 9.04 12.72 2.08
N LEU A 279 9.54 13.11 3.26
CA LEU A 279 9.54 14.52 3.69
C LEU A 279 10.46 15.35 2.80
N LEU A 280 11.68 14.88 2.56
CA LEU A 280 12.63 15.54 1.70
C LEU A 280 12.14 15.61 0.24
N ALA A 281 11.64 14.48 -0.26
CA ALA A 281 11.13 14.39 -1.64
C ALA A 281 9.93 15.31 -1.88
N GLY A 282 9.00 15.42 -0.92
CA GLY A 282 7.87 16.34 -0.99
C GLY A 282 8.32 17.80 -1.05
N GLU A 283 9.19 18.21 -0.13
CA GLU A 283 9.71 19.58 -0.09
C GLU A 283 10.49 19.93 -1.36
N MET A 284 11.37 19.04 -1.83
CA MET A 284 12.10 19.22 -3.08
C MET A 284 11.17 19.30 -4.29
N SER A 285 10.16 18.43 -4.33
CA SER A 285 9.17 18.41 -5.40
C SER A 285 8.44 19.75 -5.52
N ASP A 286 7.93 20.27 -4.41
CA ASP A 286 7.18 21.52 -4.42
C ASP A 286 8.07 22.71 -4.80
N LYS A 287 9.28 22.82 -4.24
CA LYS A 287 10.24 23.88 -4.59
C LYS A 287 10.64 23.86 -6.08
N LEU A 288 10.84 22.68 -6.64
CA LEU A 288 11.25 22.53 -8.04
C LEU A 288 10.07 22.71 -9.01
N ALA A 289 8.88 22.24 -8.64
CA ALA A 289 7.68 22.35 -9.47
C ALA A 289 7.24 23.80 -9.71
N VAL A 290 7.52 24.73 -8.76
CA VAL A 290 7.31 26.19 -8.97
C VAL A 290 8.14 26.70 -10.15
N LYS A 291 9.36 26.18 -10.36
CA LYS A 291 10.20 26.55 -11.50
C LYS A 291 9.73 25.90 -12.79
N LYS A 292 9.42 24.59 -12.72
CA LYS A 292 8.96 23.83 -13.86
C LYS A 292 8.20 22.57 -13.38
N PRO A 293 6.89 22.43 -13.69
CA PRO A 293 6.08 21.28 -13.22
C PRO A 293 6.67 19.91 -13.58
N SER A 294 7.35 19.82 -14.72
CA SER A 294 7.97 18.56 -15.17
C SER A 294 9.14 18.06 -14.29
N TYR A 295 9.62 18.84 -13.34
CA TYR A 295 10.62 18.34 -12.39
C TYR A 295 10.08 17.28 -11.44
N ARG A 296 8.74 17.18 -11.24
CA ARG A 296 8.13 16.10 -10.45
C ARG A 296 8.40 14.72 -11.05
N ILE A 297 8.14 14.54 -12.33
CA ILE A 297 8.41 13.26 -13.01
C ILE A 297 9.91 12.99 -13.15
N LEU A 298 10.74 14.03 -13.25
CA LEU A 298 12.19 13.89 -13.24
C LEU A 298 12.70 13.40 -11.88
N LEU A 299 12.14 13.91 -10.77
CA LEU A 299 12.46 13.43 -9.42
C LEU A 299 12.05 11.97 -9.23
N GLN A 300 10.90 11.53 -9.79
CA GLN A 300 10.51 10.13 -9.80
C GLN A 300 11.52 9.25 -10.51
N SER A 301 11.93 9.66 -11.72
CA SER A 301 12.95 8.95 -12.50
C SER A 301 14.28 8.87 -11.74
N ALA A 302 14.74 9.99 -11.19
CA ALA A 302 15.99 10.05 -10.43
C ALA A 302 15.96 9.18 -9.18
N GLY A 303 14.81 9.17 -8.45
CA GLY A 303 14.60 8.32 -7.29
C GLY A 303 14.71 6.83 -7.60
N LEU A 304 14.02 6.37 -8.66
CA LEU A 304 14.12 4.97 -9.10
C LEU A 304 15.54 4.61 -9.54
N LEU A 305 16.22 5.49 -10.27
CA LEU A 305 17.62 5.24 -10.69
C LEU A 305 18.56 5.15 -9.48
N LEU A 306 18.40 6.07 -8.53
CA LEU A 306 19.17 6.07 -7.29
C LEU A 306 18.99 4.78 -6.48
N ALA A 307 17.80 4.17 -6.52
CA ALA A 307 17.52 2.94 -5.79
C ALA A 307 18.18 1.69 -6.41
N VAL A 308 18.50 1.72 -7.71
CA VAL A 308 19.07 0.56 -8.44
C VAL A 308 20.31 -0.01 -7.74
N PRO A 309 21.37 0.76 -7.45
CA PRO A 309 22.56 0.22 -6.78
C PRO A 309 22.24 -0.33 -5.38
N PHE A 310 21.30 0.24 -4.66
CA PHE A 310 20.90 -0.24 -3.33
C PHE A 310 20.17 -1.58 -3.39
N ILE A 311 19.30 -1.80 -4.40
CA ILE A 311 18.64 -3.09 -4.61
C ILE A 311 19.68 -4.15 -4.97
N VAL A 312 20.62 -3.84 -5.85
CA VAL A 312 21.73 -4.76 -6.19
C VAL A 312 22.57 -5.07 -4.96
N ALA A 313 22.95 -4.06 -4.20
CA ALA A 313 23.74 -4.24 -2.97
C ALA A 313 23.01 -5.11 -1.95
N MET A 314 21.70 -4.89 -1.75
CA MET A 314 20.87 -5.69 -0.84
C MET A 314 20.88 -7.18 -1.22
N GLY A 315 20.69 -7.51 -2.49
CA GLY A 315 20.61 -8.91 -2.93
C GLY A 315 21.99 -9.60 -3.02
N SER A 316 23.04 -8.90 -3.49
CA SER A 316 24.35 -9.49 -3.77
C SER A 316 25.31 -9.49 -2.59
N ALA A 317 25.10 -8.66 -1.55
CA ALA A 317 26.03 -8.49 -0.44
C ALA A 317 26.25 -9.78 0.37
N GLN A 318 27.48 -9.95 0.86
CA GLN A 318 27.87 -10.99 1.79
C GLN A 318 27.88 -10.52 3.26
N SER A 319 27.77 -9.22 3.48
CA SER A 319 27.76 -8.59 4.81
C SER A 319 26.38 -8.02 5.12
N LEU A 320 25.87 -8.28 6.33
CA LEU A 320 24.61 -7.70 6.84
C LEU A 320 24.62 -6.17 6.83
N PHE A 321 25.77 -5.55 7.12
CA PHE A 321 25.89 -4.09 7.10
C PHE A 321 25.57 -3.51 5.70
N VAL A 322 26.10 -4.13 4.65
CA VAL A 322 25.80 -3.71 3.27
C VAL A 322 24.34 -3.95 2.91
N VAL A 323 23.74 -5.05 3.39
CA VAL A 323 22.31 -5.29 3.22
C VAL A 323 21.47 -4.19 3.89
N TYR A 324 21.82 -3.78 5.10
CA TYR A 324 21.10 -2.72 5.83
C TYR A 324 21.21 -1.36 5.12
N ILE A 325 22.37 -1.04 4.59
CA ILE A 325 22.56 0.16 3.74
C ILE A 325 21.70 0.03 2.48
N GLY A 326 21.68 -1.14 1.85
CA GLY A 326 20.82 -1.42 0.69
C GLY A 326 19.34 -1.22 1.00
N LEU A 327 18.86 -1.75 2.11
CA LEU A 327 17.47 -1.59 2.57
C LEU A 327 17.13 -0.11 2.85
N ALA A 328 18.00 0.60 3.55
CA ALA A 328 17.80 2.02 3.84
C ALA A 328 17.82 2.87 2.57
N GLY A 329 18.83 2.67 1.70
CA GLY A 329 18.93 3.40 0.43
C GLY A 329 17.77 3.12 -0.51
N PHE A 330 17.30 1.87 -0.59
CA PHE A 330 16.10 1.50 -1.33
C PHE A 330 14.86 2.25 -0.82
N GLY A 331 14.62 2.25 0.50
CA GLY A 331 13.49 2.95 1.10
C GLY A 331 13.54 4.46 0.89
N PHE A 332 14.70 5.07 1.11
CA PHE A 332 14.91 6.50 0.91
C PHE A 332 14.68 6.93 -0.55
N ALA A 333 15.30 6.21 -1.49
CA ALA A 333 15.20 6.55 -2.91
C ALA A 333 13.80 6.32 -3.48
N ARG A 334 13.09 5.26 -3.02
CA ARG A 334 11.69 5.00 -3.38
C ARG A 334 10.77 6.16 -3.04
N ALA A 335 11.02 6.83 -1.93
CA ALA A 335 10.17 7.90 -1.43
C ALA A 335 10.03 9.07 -2.44
N PHE A 336 11.01 9.29 -3.31
CA PHE A 336 10.93 10.31 -4.38
C PHE A 336 9.87 9.95 -5.42
N PHE A 337 9.67 8.66 -5.70
CA PHE A 337 8.58 8.22 -6.56
C PHE A 337 7.24 8.35 -5.83
N ASP A 338 7.15 7.82 -4.60
CA ASP A 338 5.91 7.79 -3.82
C ASP A 338 5.32 9.20 -3.61
N ALA A 339 6.16 10.19 -3.24
CA ALA A 339 5.73 11.57 -3.02
C ALA A 339 5.17 12.24 -4.28
N ASN A 340 5.60 11.83 -5.46
CA ASN A 340 5.25 12.46 -6.72
C ASN A 340 4.18 11.70 -7.52
N THR A 341 3.75 10.52 -7.10
CA THR A 341 2.84 9.67 -7.87
C THR A 341 1.52 10.35 -8.19
N TYR A 342 0.82 10.84 -7.16
CA TYR A 342 -0.45 11.56 -7.38
C TYR A 342 -0.26 12.96 -7.97
N PRO A 343 0.71 13.78 -7.52
CA PRO A 343 0.97 15.06 -8.14
C PRO A 343 1.20 14.97 -9.65
N VAL A 344 2.04 14.04 -10.12
CA VAL A 344 2.30 13.84 -11.57
C VAL A 344 1.04 13.40 -12.31
N LEU A 345 0.27 12.47 -11.73
CA LEU A 345 -1.00 12.04 -12.34
C LEU A 345 -1.98 13.20 -12.48
N TYR A 346 -2.12 14.00 -11.41
CA TYR A 346 -3.08 15.11 -11.35
C TYR A 346 -2.65 16.32 -12.20
N ASP A 347 -1.37 16.43 -12.50
CA ASP A 347 -0.85 17.43 -13.41
C ASP A 347 -1.24 17.18 -14.89
N VAL A 348 -1.45 15.91 -15.27
CA VAL A 348 -1.66 15.52 -16.68
C VAL A 348 -3.07 14.98 -16.98
N VAL A 349 -3.89 14.77 -15.94
CA VAL A 349 -5.28 14.33 -16.07
C VAL A 349 -6.23 15.47 -15.69
N PRO A 350 -7.27 15.77 -16.49
CA PRO A 350 -8.25 16.80 -16.18
C PRO A 350 -8.91 16.57 -14.82
N GLU A 351 -9.22 17.66 -14.10
CA GLU A 351 -9.64 17.66 -12.69
C GLU A 351 -10.80 16.70 -12.42
N ARG A 352 -11.81 16.71 -13.28
CA ARG A 352 -13.00 15.84 -13.15
C ARG A 352 -12.69 14.34 -13.15
N TYR A 353 -11.56 13.90 -13.75
CA TYR A 353 -11.19 12.49 -13.86
C TYR A 353 -10.09 12.04 -12.86
N ARG A 354 -9.49 12.94 -12.08
CA ARG A 354 -8.32 12.68 -11.24
C ARG A 354 -8.52 11.49 -10.28
N SER A 355 -9.63 11.48 -9.55
CA SER A 355 -9.94 10.42 -8.59
C SER A 355 -10.11 9.06 -9.27
N SER A 356 -10.89 9.02 -10.35
CA SER A 356 -11.15 7.78 -11.09
C SER A 356 -9.91 7.25 -11.79
N ALA A 357 -9.08 8.14 -12.38
CA ALA A 357 -7.81 7.77 -12.99
C ALA A 357 -6.82 7.20 -11.95
N ALA A 358 -6.75 7.80 -10.76
CA ALA A 358 -5.96 7.28 -9.66
C ALA A 358 -6.42 5.87 -9.25
N GLY A 359 -7.73 5.65 -9.16
CA GLY A 359 -8.29 4.32 -8.86
C GLY A 359 -7.92 3.26 -9.91
N VAL A 360 -8.00 3.62 -11.21
CA VAL A 360 -7.58 2.72 -12.30
C VAL A 360 -6.07 2.44 -12.24
N MET A 361 -5.24 3.46 -12.02
CA MET A 361 -3.79 3.30 -11.88
C MET A 361 -3.45 2.35 -10.71
N LEU A 362 -4.08 2.54 -9.56
CA LEU A 362 -3.90 1.69 -8.38
C LEU A 362 -4.29 0.24 -8.69
N MET A 363 -5.47 0.01 -9.29
CA MET A 363 -5.95 -1.32 -9.62
C MET A 363 -4.96 -2.05 -10.54
N ILE A 364 -4.52 -1.41 -11.62
CA ILE A 364 -3.54 -2.01 -12.56
C ILE A 364 -2.21 -2.25 -11.85
N GLY A 365 -1.72 -1.27 -11.09
CA GLY A 365 -0.46 -1.35 -10.37
C GLY A 365 -0.42 -2.51 -9.39
N PHE A 366 -1.46 -2.66 -8.57
CA PHE A 366 -1.55 -3.77 -7.61
C PHE A 366 -1.80 -5.11 -8.30
N ALA A 367 -2.61 -5.18 -9.36
CA ALA A 367 -2.85 -6.42 -10.10
C ALA A 367 -1.54 -6.96 -10.73
N VAL A 368 -0.77 -6.11 -11.39
CA VAL A 368 0.53 -6.50 -11.99
C VAL A 368 1.57 -6.75 -10.89
N GLY A 369 1.64 -5.87 -9.89
CA GLY A 369 2.60 -5.97 -8.80
C GLY A 369 2.39 -7.23 -7.95
N SER A 370 1.16 -7.72 -7.84
CA SER A 370 0.85 -8.96 -7.10
C SER A 370 1.57 -10.20 -7.63
N LEU A 371 2.03 -10.20 -8.88
CA LEU A 371 2.71 -11.33 -9.51
C LEU A 371 4.15 -11.55 -8.99
N ALA A 372 4.76 -10.52 -8.39
CA ALA A 372 6.18 -10.60 -7.99
C ALA A 372 6.49 -11.72 -6.99
N PRO A 373 5.69 -11.97 -5.93
CA PRO A 373 5.96 -13.08 -5.02
C PRO A 373 5.99 -14.43 -5.72
N LEU A 374 5.08 -14.69 -6.66
CA LEU A 374 5.05 -15.93 -7.44
C LEU A 374 6.28 -16.03 -8.35
N ILE A 375 6.59 -14.98 -9.11
CA ILE A 375 7.72 -15.00 -10.05
C ILE A 375 9.04 -15.23 -9.30
N LEU A 376 9.28 -14.53 -8.18
CA LEU A 376 10.46 -14.76 -7.35
C LEU A 376 10.45 -16.15 -6.73
N GLY A 377 9.29 -16.67 -6.31
CA GLY A 377 9.15 -18.02 -5.81
C GLY A 377 9.51 -19.10 -6.85
N MET A 378 9.12 -18.90 -8.11
CA MET A 378 9.48 -19.78 -9.23
C MET A 378 10.98 -19.68 -9.58
N LEU A 379 11.58 -18.50 -9.46
CA LEU A 379 13.00 -18.28 -9.74
C LEU A 379 13.90 -18.76 -8.61
N LYS A 380 13.43 -18.81 -7.37
CA LYS A 380 14.23 -19.17 -6.19
C LYS A 380 14.98 -20.50 -6.34
N PRO A 381 14.39 -21.62 -6.81
CA PRO A 381 15.10 -22.90 -6.97
C PRO A 381 16.25 -22.86 -7.99
N HIS A 382 16.17 -21.96 -8.98
CA HIS A 382 17.13 -21.88 -10.09
C HIS A 382 18.24 -20.86 -9.85
N LEU A 383 17.89 -19.69 -9.30
CA LEU A 383 18.79 -18.54 -9.18
C LEU A 383 19.09 -18.17 -7.72
N GLY A 384 18.30 -18.69 -6.77
CA GLY A 384 18.34 -18.26 -5.36
C GLY A 384 17.72 -16.88 -5.13
N LEU A 385 17.42 -16.57 -3.85
CA LEU A 385 16.82 -15.28 -3.47
C LEU A 385 17.77 -14.09 -3.69
N SER A 386 19.08 -14.29 -3.53
CA SER A 386 20.10 -13.25 -3.76
C SER A 386 20.02 -12.68 -5.17
N ALA A 387 20.02 -13.54 -6.18
CA ALA A 387 19.91 -13.12 -7.57
C ALA A 387 18.51 -12.58 -7.87
N GLY A 388 17.46 -13.26 -7.39
CA GLY A 388 16.07 -12.82 -7.58
C GLY A 388 15.82 -11.39 -7.07
N ILE A 389 16.28 -11.06 -5.86
CA ILE A 389 16.17 -9.72 -5.29
C ILE A 389 17.00 -8.72 -6.10
N SER A 390 18.24 -9.06 -6.48
CA SER A 390 19.08 -8.18 -7.31
C SER A 390 18.46 -7.89 -8.68
N MET A 391 17.78 -8.86 -9.29
CA MET A 391 17.10 -8.70 -10.59
C MET A 391 15.93 -7.69 -10.53
N LEU A 392 15.34 -7.45 -9.37
CA LEU A 392 14.32 -6.43 -9.20
C LEU A 392 14.85 -5.02 -9.56
N ALA A 393 16.16 -4.80 -9.44
CA ALA A 393 16.83 -3.56 -9.85
C ALA A 393 16.63 -3.25 -11.34
N VAL A 394 16.57 -4.28 -12.19
CA VAL A 394 16.37 -4.11 -13.65
C VAL A 394 15.01 -3.47 -13.93
N ILE A 395 13.97 -3.86 -13.17
CA ILE A 395 12.62 -3.31 -13.34
C ILE A 395 12.64 -1.81 -13.05
N TRP A 396 13.29 -1.39 -11.97
CA TRP A 396 13.37 0.04 -11.61
C TRP A 396 14.29 0.83 -12.53
N ALA A 397 15.35 0.23 -13.05
CA ALA A 397 16.18 0.85 -14.08
C ALA A 397 15.38 1.12 -15.37
N VAL A 398 14.59 0.14 -15.82
CA VAL A 398 13.68 0.29 -16.98
C VAL A 398 12.63 1.36 -16.68
N CYS A 399 11.96 1.31 -15.52
CA CYS A 399 10.96 2.32 -15.14
C CYS A 399 11.57 3.73 -15.09
N SER A 400 12.78 3.88 -14.56
CA SER A 400 13.49 5.16 -14.55
C SER A 400 13.74 5.68 -15.97
N ALA A 401 14.24 4.84 -16.87
CA ALA A 401 14.48 5.22 -18.26
C ALA A 401 13.17 5.62 -18.97
N VAL A 402 12.09 4.88 -18.75
CA VAL A 402 10.76 5.17 -19.32
C VAL A 402 10.19 6.48 -18.77
N LEU A 403 10.34 6.77 -17.46
CA LEU A 403 9.94 8.06 -16.88
C LEU A 403 10.76 9.21 -17.43
N PHE A 404 12.07 9.02 -17.60
CA PHE A 404 12.94 10.04 -18.19
C PHE A 404 12.57 10.34 -19.64
N ALA A 405 12.24 9.32 -20.42
CA ALA A 405 11.72 9.50 -21.79
C ALA A 405 10.38 10.25 -21.75
N GLY A 406 9.47 9.88 -20.85
CA GLY A 406 8.20 10.56 -20.64
C GLY A 406 8.36 12.04 -20.27
N TYR A 407 9.32 12.34 -19.40
CA TYR A 407 9.71 13.72 -19.06
C TYR A 407 10.09 14.55 -20.28
N LYS A 408 10.90 13.99 -21.16
CA LYS A 408 11.42 14.69 -22.34
C LYS A 408 10.38 14.85 -23.45
N ILE A 409 9.53 13.85 -23.68
CA ILE A 409 8.70 13.74 -24.88
C ILE A 409 7.25 14.16 -24.64
N PHE A 410 6.65 13.74 -23.53
CA PHE A 410 5.20 13.79 -23.38
C PHE A 410 4.70 14.75 -22.29
N TYR A 411 5.39 14.86 -21.15
CA TYR A 411 4.85 15.48 -19.94
C TYR A 411 4.33 16.90 -20.17
N MET A 412 5.13 17.80 -20.75
CA MET A 412 4.72 19.20 -20.89
C MET A 412 3.54 19.38 -21.86
N ARG A 413 3.46 18.54 -22.89
CA ARG A 413 2.34 18.53 -23.82
C ARG A 413 1.05 18.09 -23.12
N ASP A 414 1.14 16.99 -22.34
CA ASP A 414 -0.02 16.43 -21.65
C ASP A 414 -0.48 17.35 -20.50
N TYR A 415 0.46 17.99 -19.79
CA TYR A 415 0.18 19.03 -18.80
C TYR A 415 -0.60 20.21 -19.37
N GLN A 416 -0.16 20.74 -20.53
CA GLN A 416 -0.85 21.86 -21.19
C GLN A 416 -2.25 21.47 -21.69
N LYS A 417 -2.42 20.23 -22.19
CA LYS A 417 -3.72 19.71 -22.61
C LYS A 417 -4.70 19.58 -21.45
N ALA A 418 -4.24 19.05 -20.32
CA ALA A 418 -5.07 18.92 -19.12
C ALA A 418 -5.55 20.30 -18.64
N ARG A 419 -4.64 21.29 -18.55
CA ARG A 419 -4.97 22.68 -18.18
C ARG A 419 -5.99 23.32 -19.10
N LYS A 420 -5.82 23.17 -20.41
CA LYS A 420 -6.80 23.69 -21.39
C LYS A 420 -8.17 23.07 -21.23
N ALA A 421 -8.23 21.76 -20.99
CA ALA A 421 -9.49 21.05 -20.77
C ALA A 421 -10.20 21.55 -19.49
N ASP A 422 -9.44 21.84 -18.42
CA ASP A 422 -9.99 22.40 -17.18
C ASP A 422 -10.49 23.83 -17.37
N GLU A 423 -9.76 24.68 -18.12
CA GLU A 423 -10.18 26.05 -18.46
C GLU A 423 -11.43 26.08 -19.37
N GLU A 424 -11.53 25.18 -20.35
CA GLU A 424 -12.72 25.04 -21.20
C GLU A 424 -13.93 24.61 -20.39
N TYR A 425 -13.75 23.63 -19.49
CA TYR A 425 -14.82 23.18 -18.60
C TYR A 425 -15.31 24.31 -17.66
N ALA A 426 -14.39 25.08 -17.10
CA ALA A 426 -14.72 26.23 -16.24
C ALA A 426 -15.49 27.36 -16.97
N LYS A 427 -15.36 27.48 -18.31
CA LYS A 427 -16.12 28.42 -19.11
C LYS A 427 -17.55 27.98 -19.42
N ILE A 428 -17.79 26.64 -19.40
CA ILE A 428 -19.12 26.04 -19.65
C ILE A 428 -19.96 26.04 -18.37
N CYS A 429 -19.28 25.98 -17.23
CA CYS A 429 -19.87 26.10 -15.89
C CYS A 429 -19.97 27.58 -15.47
#